data_cb8d6d1b807f2098344d058385466d27
#
_entry.id   cb8d6d1b807f2098344d058385466d27
#
_cell.length_a   1.000
_cell.length_b   1.000
_cell.length_c   1.000
_cell.angle_alpha   90.00
_cell.angle_beta   90.00
_cell.angle_gamma   90.00
#
_symmetry.space_group_name_H-M   'P 1'
#
loop_
_entity.id
_entity.type
_entity.pdbx_description
1 polymer ?
#
loop_
_entity_poly.entity_id
_entity_poly.type
_entity_poly.pdbx_seq_one_letter_code
_entity_poly.pdbx_strand_id
1 'polypeptide(L)'
;AKAADTKVDYVPGWPAIEQIDGNMTFGIGMKVEASKGNILGARLSDVTVVIPDFESHEEILLVKGLAQGPTSEFFRFLDQSPVGASIDRFTEGMKATGNGSLSLELDIPLRHSLDTKVRGDYRFVNNQLEPVSALPPLTQVNGRLQITEKSVQAQDITGRVFGGALKVQVNNVGDKVGVVATGTANIAEVSKHFAFPLTEHLSGSAAWKADISIRKRNADFVIESDLLGVSSPLPAPLNKIATAPLALRIERSAPEAMREQYRITLGQVAQGLILR
;
A
#
# COMPACT_ATOMS: atom_id res chain seq x y z
N ALA A 1 10.09 2.31 37.86
CA ALA A 1 8.67 2.09 38.07
C ALA A 1 8.21 0.89 37.24
N LYS A 2 7.13 0.21 37.69
CA LYS A 2 6.49 -0.88 36.98
C LYS A 2 5.07 -0.45 36.58
N ALA A 3 4.69 -0.67 35.36
CA ALA A 3 3.35 -0.45 34.84
C ALA A 3 2.67 -1.79 34.57
N ALA A 4 1.41 -1.89 34.90
CA ALA A 4 0.56 -3.07 34.59
C ALA A 4 -0.81 -2.56 34.17
N ASP A 5 -1.32 -3.05 33.06
CA ASP A 5 -2.62 -2.70 32.47
C ASP A 5 -2.83 -1.16 32.36
N THR A 6 -1.80 -0.46 31.91
CA THR A 6 -1.75 1.01 31.89
C THR A 6 -2.14 1.53 30.50
N LYS A 7 -2.82 2.68 30.47
CA LYS A 7 -3.10 3.45 29.26
C LYS A 7 -2.16 4.65 29.19
N VAL A 8 -1.61 4.92 27.99
CA VAL A 8 -0.75 6.08 27.74
C VAL A 8 -1.25 6.85 26.52
N ASP A 9 -1.61 8.12 26.77
CA ASP A 9 -1.83 9.13 25.75
C ASP A 9 -0.52 9.91 25.59
N TYR A 10 0.30 9.54 24.61
CA TYR A 10 1.68 10.03 24.48
C TYR A 10 1.80 11.33 23.69
N VAL A 11 0.91 11.58 22.72
CA VAL A 11 0.88 12.82 21.93
C VAL A 11 -0.55 13.12 21.51
N PRO A 12 -1.03 14.38 21.61
CA PRO A 12 -2.35 14.78 21.12
C PRO A 12 -2.54 14.44 19.63
N GLY A 13 -3.68 13.86 19.29
CA GLY A 13 -4.01 13.47 17.91
C GLY A 13 -3.44 12.14 17.46
N TRP A 14 -2.80 11.38 18.35
CA TRP A 14 -2.39 10.00 18.11
C TRP A 14 -3.28 9.03 18.88
N PRO A 15 -3.54 7.81 18.32
CA PRO A 15 -4.24 6.78 19.07
C PRO A 15 -3.48 6.39 20.34
N ALA A 16 -4.19 6.28 21.46
CA ALA A 16 -3.60 5.87 22.73
C ALA A 16 -3.08 4.43 22.68
N ILE A 17 -2.06 4.15 23.48
CA ILE A 17 -1.60 2.78 23.73
C ILE A 17 -2.26 2.30 25.03
N GLU A 18 -2.88 1.15 25.01
CA GLU A 18 -3.64 0.56 26.11
C GLU A 18 -3.06 -0.79 26.53
N GLN A 19 -3.40 -1.22 27.73
CA GLN A 19 -3.01 -2.54 28.29
C GLN A 19 -1.49 -2.74 28.30
N ILE A 20 -0.76 -1.69 28.66
CA ILE A 20 0.70 -1.73 28.69
C ILE A 20 1.17 -2.44 29.94
N ASP A 21 1.98 -3.49 29.76
CA ASP A 21 2.75 -4.14 30.80
C ASP A 21 4.25 -3.88 30.55
N GLY A 22 4.90 -3.20 31.48
CA GLY A 22 6.31 -2.84 31.26
C GLY A 22 6.99 -2.26 32.48
N ASN A 23 8.26 -1.92 32.29
CA ASN A 23 9.10 -1.29 33.28
C ASN A 23 9.65 0.04 32.76
N MET A 24 9.76 1.01 33.65
CA MET A 24 10.37 2.30 33.36
C MET A 24 11.49 2.56 34.36
N THR A 25 12.65 2.92 33.85
CA THR A 25 13.83 3.31 34.63
C THR A 25 14.25 4.73 34.26
N PHE A 26 14.67 5.48 35.27
CA PHE A 26 15.24 6.82 35.14
C PHE A 26 16.64 6.84 35.74
N GLY A 27 17.51 7.58 35.10
CA GLY A 27 18.88 7.88 35.52
C GLY A 27 19.34 9.16 34.84
N ILE A 28 20.47 9.18 34.19
CA ILE A 28 20.89 10.27 33.30
C ILE A 28 19.92 10.43 32.14
N GLY A 29 19.28 9.34 31.73
CA GLY A 29 18.24 9.27 30.72
C GLY A 29 17.01 8.51 31.20
N MET A 30 16.18 8.07 30.26
CA MET A 30 14.97 7.28 30.49
C MET A 30 15.00 6.02 29.62
N LYS A 31 14.58 4.88 30.18
CA LYS A 31 14.31 3.67 29.43
C LYS A 31 12.96 3.09 29.83
N VAL A 32 12.12 2.83 28.85
CA VAL A 32 10.88 2.08 28.99
C VAL A 32 11.00 0.79 28.20
N GLU A 33 10.69 -0.33 28.83
CA GLU A 33 10.61 -1.65 28.21
C GLU A 33 9.20 -2.19 28.44
N ALA A 34 8.43 -2.37 27.38
CA ALA A 34 7.10 -2.94 27.45
C ALA A 34 7.05 -4.27 26.69
N SER A 35 6.65 -5.32 27.41
CA SER A 35 6.49 -6.66 26.85
C SER A 35 5.14 -6.84 26.17
N LYS A 36 4.16 -5.97 26.47
CA LYS A 36 2.80 -6.04 25.96
C LYS A 36 2.19 -4.65 25.89
N GLY A 37 1.33 -4.45 24.93
CA GLY A 37 0.47 -3.28 24.75
C GLY A 37 -0.49 -3.49 23.59
N ASN A 38 -1.48 -2.64 23.46
CA ASN A 38 -2.39 -2.61 22.32
C ASN A 38 -2.51 -1.17 21.80
N ILE A 39 -2.56 -1.04 20.49
CA ILE A 39 -2.90 0.22 19.83
C ILE A 39 -3.98 -0.05 18.80
N LEU A 40 -5.17 0.54 18.99
CA LEU A 40 -6.38 0.15 18.27
C LEU A 40 -6.61 -1.37 18.42
N GLY A 41 -6.57 -2.14 17.35
CA GLY A 41 -6.68 -3.61 17.37
C GLY A 41 -5.35 -4.34 17.15
N ALA A 42 -4.21 -3.65 17.14
CA ALA A 42 -2.91 -4.25 16.96
C ALA A 42 -2.21 -4.48 18.30
N ARG A 43 -1.67 -5.69 18.49
CA ARG A 43 -0.87 -6.07 19.67
C ARG A 43 0.56 -5.58 19.51
N LEU A 44 1.08 -4.94 20.52
CA LEU A 44 2.47 -4.51 20.63
C LEU A 44 3.28 -5.51 21.45
N SER A 45 4.52 -5.75 21.04
CA SER A 45 5.51 -6.54 21.78
C SER A 45 6.92 -5.98 21.56
N ASP A 46 7.83 -6.35 22.47
CA ASP A 46 9.24 -5.97 22.41
C ASP A 46 9.44 -4.46 22.23
N VAL A 47 8.60 -3.66 22.89
CA VAL A 47 8.67 -2.20 22.81
C VAL A 47 9.75 -1.67 23.72
N THR A 48 10.66 -0.89 23.16
CA THR A 48 11.69 -0.18 23.88
C THR A 48 11.64 1.30 23.50
N VAL A 49 11.59 2.17 24.51
CA VAL A 49 11.65 3.62 24.34
C VAL A 49 12.78 4.14 25.20
N VAL A 50 13.73 4.86 24.60
CA VAL A 50 14.95 5.31 25.28
C VAL A 50 15.20 6.78 24.98
N ILE A 51 15.44 7.58 26.02
CA ILE A 51 16.17 8.83 25.93
C ILE A 51 17.52 8.59 26.64
N PRO A 52 18.64 8.49 25.88
CA PRO A 52 19.91 8.10 26.45
C PRO A 52 20.43 9.06 27.52
N ASP A 53 20.26 10.37 27.30
CA ASP A 53 20.76 11.43 28.14
C ASP A 53 19.84 12.66 28.05
N PHE A 54 19.32 13.13 29.20
CA PHE A 54 18.50 14.32 29.30
C PHE A 54 19.34 15.63 29.32
N GLU A 55 20.63 15.52 29.58
CA GLU A 55 21.53 16.69 29.62
C GLU A 55 22.20 16.94 28.27
N SER A 56 21.96 16.05 27.28
CA SER A 56 22.46 16.24 25.93
C SER A 56 21.83 17.47 25.26
N HIS A 57 22.63 18.22 24.50
CA HIS A 57 22.12 19.32 23.68
C HIS A 57 21.24 18.87 22.51
N GLU A 58 21.36 17.61 22.14
CA GLU A 58 20.57 16.94 21.09
C GLU A 58 19.88 15.70 21.66
N GLU A 59 18.84 15.94 22.45
CA GLU A 59 18.06 14.85 23.04
C GLU A 59 17.34 14.07 21.92
N ILE A 60 17.56 12.76 21.86
CA ILE A 60 16.94 11.86 20.89
C ILE A 60 16.07 10.84 21.64
N LEU A 61 14.83 10.71 21.22
CA LEU A 61 13.95 9.62 21.63
C LEU A 61 14.08 8.47 20.62
N LEU A 62 14.61 7.35 21.08
CA LEU A 62 14.71 6.11 20.31
C LEU A 62 13.51 5.22 20.63
N VAL A 63 12.75 4.86 19.63
CA VAL A 63 11.60 3.94 19.76
C VAL A 63 11.82 2.73 18.90
N LYS A 64 11.63 1.55 19.46
CA LYS A 64 11.67 0.29 18.74
C LYS A 64 10.54 -0.62 19.22
N GLY A 65 9.90 -1.36 18.31
CA GLY A 65 8.86 -2.30 18.68
C GLY A 65 8.30 -3.09 17.52
N LEU A 66 7.52 -4.10 17.89
CA LEU A 66 6.75 -4.94 16.97
C LEU A 66 5.27 -4.71 17.19
N ALA A 67 4.51 -4.56 16.11
CA ALA A 67 3.05 -4.53 16.12
C ALA A 67 2.52 -5.65 15.24
N GLN A 68 1.51 -6.39 15.72
CA GLN A 68 0.85 -7.48 14.98
C GLN A 68 -0.66 -7.38 15.13
N GLY A 69 -1.40 -7.54 14.04
CA GLY A 69 -2.85 -7.47 14.07
C GLY A 69 -3.50 -7.41 12.69
N PRO A 70 -4.81 -7.15 12.65
CA PRO A 70 -5.51 -6.96 11.38
C PRO A 70 -4.93 -5.80 10.58
N THR A 71 -4.73 -5.98 9.28
CA THR A 71 -4.19 -4.92 8.40
C THR A 71 -5.09 -3.68 8.39
N SER A 72 -6.40 -3.83 8.55
CA SER A 72 -7.33 -2.71 8.72
C SER A 72 -6.99 -1.77 9.87
N GLU A 73 -6.44 -2.31 10.98
CA GLU A 73 -6.08 -1.49 12.14
C GLU A 73 -4.82 -0.64 11.88
N PHE A 74 -3.90 -1.13 11.05
CA PHE A 74 -2.77 -0.31 10.59
C PHE A 74 -3.22 0.83 9.68
N PHE A 75 -4.18 0.61 8.79
CA PHE A 75 -4.78 1.68 7.98
C PHE A 75 -5.52 2.69 8.86
N ARG A 76 -6.31 2.19 9.83
CA ARG A 76 -6.99 3.03 10.81
C ARG A 76 -6.02 3.88 11.62
N PHE A 77 -4.85 3.33 12.00
CA PHE A 77 -3.81 4.08 12.68
C PHE A 77 -3.27 5.22 11.80
N LEU A 78 -3.01 4.97 10.52
CA LEU A 78 -2.59 6.00 9.58
C LEU A 78 -3.64 7.11 9.45
N ASP A 79 -4.92 6.74 9.33
CA ASP A 79 -6.01 7.69 9.16
C ASP A 79 -6.26 8.55 10.43
N GLN A 80 -6.05 7.98 11.62
CA GLN A 80 -6.26 8.62 12.92
C GLN A 80 -5.01 9.31 13.49
N SER A 81 -3.91 9.32 12.76
CA SER A 81 -2.65 9.94 13.20
C SER A 81 -2.15 10.99 12.20
N PRO A 82 -1.26 11.89 12.61
CA PRO A 82 -0.61 12.83 11.69
C PRO A 82 0.16 12.16 10.54
N VAL A 83 0.52 10.87 10.68
CA VAL A 83 1.19 10.10 9.62
C VAL A 83 0.34 10.07 8.36
N GLY A 84 -0.99 9.91 8.46
CA GLY A 84 -1.88 9.95 7.31
C GLY A 84 -1.72 11.21 6.47
N ALA A 85 -1.57 12.37 7.13
CA ALA A 85 -1.35 13.64 6.43
C ALA A 85 0.03 13.68 5.73
N SER A 86 1.07 13.09 6.32
CA SER A 86 2.43 13.08 5.74
C SER A 86 2.54 12.18 4.49
N ILE A 87 1.66 11.21 4.35
CA ILE A 87 1.53 10.34 3.16
C ILE A 87 0.39 10.78 2.23
N ASP A 88 -0.02 12.06 2.30
CA ASP A 88 -1.12 12.62 1.50
C ASP A 88 -2.45 11.82 1.63
N ARG A 89 -2.69 11.18 2.77
CA ARG A 89 -3.86 10.33 3.05
C ARG A 89 -4.08 9.24 1.99
N PHE A 90 -3.00 8.67 1.50
CA PHE A 90 -3.03 7.66 0.42
C PHE A 90 -3.89 6.43 0.78
N THR A 91 -3.92 6.04 2.05
CA THR A 91 -4.68 4.89 2.55
C THR A 91 -6.14 5.21 2.90
N GLU A 92 -6.52 6.50 2.89
CA GLU A 92 -7.86 6.93 3.31
C GLU A 92 -8.94 6.31 2.42
N GLY A 93 -9.87 5.59 3.05
CA GLY A 93 -10.95 4.87 2.37
C GLY A 93 -10.56 3.51 1.79
N MET A 94 -9.30 3.10 1.83
CA MET A 94 -8.90 1.73 1.50
C MET A 94 -9.43 0.76 2.57
N LYS A 95 -9.87 -0.42 2.12
CA LYS A 95 -10.26 -1.50 3.02
C LYS A 95 -9.25 -2.64 2.94
N ALA A 96 -9.04 -3.28 4.07
CA ALA A 96 -8.19 -4.46 4.15
C ALA A 96 -8.81 -5.51 5.07
N THR A 97 -8.60 -6.77 4.72
CA THR A 97 -8.79 -7.92 5.61
C THR A 97 -7.51 -8.73 5.66
N GLY A 98 -7.39 -9.64 6.62
CA GLY A 98 -6.16 -10.39 6.88
C GLY A 98 -5.28 -9.68 7.90
N ASN A 99 -4.12 -10.24 8.17
CA ASN A 99 -3.21 -9.81 9.22
C ASN A 99 -1.91 -9.26 8.66
N GLY A 100 -1.26 -8.43 9.47
CA GLY A 100 0.06 -7.93 9.19
C GLY A 100 0.91 -7.81 10.43
N SER A 101 2.21 -7.62 10.22
CA SER A 101 3.16 -7.31 11.26
C SER A 101 4.05 -6.14 10.84
N LEU A 102 4.30 -5.22 11.75
CA LEU A 102 5.17 -4.08 11.56
C LEU A 102 6.31 -4.15 12.57
N SER A 103 7.55 -4.18 12.09
CA SER A 103 8.72 -3.83 12.89
C SER A 103 9.00 -2.35 12.67
N LEU A 104 9.08 -1.57 13.73
CA LEU A 104 9.26 -0.12 13.65
C LEU A 104 10.44 0.31 14.50
N GLU A 105 11.29 1.16 13.93
CA GLU A 105 12.34 1.90 14.63
C GLU A 105 12.21 3.38 14.29
N LEU A 106 12.24 4.24 15.31
CA LEU A 106 12.18 5.70 15.17
C LEU A 106 13.33 6.33 15.94
N ASP A 107 14.05 7.24 15.29
CA ASP A 107 15.02 8.14 15.92
C ASP A 107 14.41 9.54 15.85
N ILE A 108 13.91 10.04 16.97
CA ILE A 108 13.15 11.30 17.04
C ILE A 108 13.99 12.35 17.80
N PRO A 109 14.61 13.33 17.11
CA PRO A 109 15.22 14.47 17.75
C PRO A 109 14.14 15.33 18.43
N LEU A 110 14.16 15.44 19.77
CA LEU A 110 13.07 16.10 20.52
C LEU A 110 12.96 17.60 20.24
N ARG A 111 14.07 18.25 19.87
CA ARG A 111 14.10 19.68 19.51
C ARG A 111 13.81 19.95 18.04
N HIS A 112 13.98 18.93 17.17
CA HIS A 112 13.84 19.01 15.71
C HIS A 112 13.07 17.81 15.19
N SER A 113 11.83 17.62 15.64
CA SER A 113 11.01 16.44 15.33
C SER A 113 10.76 16.22 13.83
N LEU A 114 10.95 17.24 13.00
CA LEU A 114 10.89 17.11 11.53
C LEU A 114 12.06 16.29 10.94
N ASP A 115 13.16 16.15 11.70
CA ASP A 115 14.32 15.35 11.30
C ASP A 115 14.23 13.88 11.77
N THR A 116 13.04 13.46 12.19
CA THR A 116 12.76 12.08 12.59
C THR A 116 13.14 11.10 11.48
N LYS A 117 13.97 10.11 11.84
CA LYS A 117 14.26 8.97 10.96
C LYS A 117 13.33 7.82 11.27
N VAL A 118 12.80 7.22 10.22
CA VAL A 118 11.85 6.12 10.29
C VAL A 118 12.42 4.89 9.58
N ARG A 119 12.38 3.74 10.23
CA ARG A 119 12.61 2.43 9.62
C ARG A 119 11.46 1.52 9.98
N GLY A 120 10.61 1.28 9.01
CA GLY A 120 9.45 0.39 9.12
C GLY A 120 9.59 -0.80 8.16
N ASP A 121 9.24 -1.97 8.65
CA ASP A 121 9.15 -3.19 7.86
C ASP A 121 7.77 -3.81 8.09
N TYR A 122 6.89 -3.63 7.12
CA TYR A 122 5.52 -4.15 7.19
C TYR A 122 5.39 -5.41 6.35
N ARG A 123 4.84 -6.47 6.93
CA ARG A 123 4.61 -7.75 6.27
C ARG A 123 3.12 -8.04 6.14
N PHE A 124 2.68 -8.23 4.91
CA PHE A 124 1.34 -8.73 4.57
C PHE A 124 1.29 -10.26 4.70
N VAL A 125 0.21 -10.80 5.28
CA VAL A 125 -0.03 -12.24 5.40
C VAL A 125 -1.45 -12.55 4.93
N ASN A 126 -1.57 -13.05 3.71
CA ASN A 126 -2.83 -13.45 3.08
C ASN A 126 -3.94 -12.38 3.17
N ASN A 127 -3.59 -11.15 2.81
CA ASN A 127 -4.52 -10.03 2.88
C ASN A 127 -5.42 -9.96 1.65
N GLN A 128 -6.60 -9.39 1.84
CA GLN A 128 -7.41 -8.82 0.77
C GLN A 128 -7.35 -7.30 0.92
N LEU A 129 -7.05 -6.60 -0.17
CA LEU A 129 -6.99 -5.14 -0.23
C LEU A 129 -8.03 -4.65 -1.23
N GLU A 130 -8.84 -3.68 -0.82
CA GLU A 130 -9.77 -2.95 -1.68
C GLU A 130 -9.27 -1.51 -1.81
N PRO A 131 -8.53 -1.20 -2.87
CA PRO A 131 -8.05 0.16 -3.12
C PRO A 131 -9.22 1.12 -3.35
N VAL A 132 -9.00 2.41 -3.09
CA VAL A 132 -9.97 3.45 -3.41
C VAL A 132 -9.97 3.67 -4.92
N SER A 133 -11.15 3.97 -5.48
CA SER A 133 -11.36 4.24 -6.91
C SER A 133 -11.42 2.99 -7.83
N ALA A 134 -11.24 3.19 -9.13
CA ALA A 134 -11.44 2.20 -10.19
C ALA A 134 -10.45 1.01 -10.20
N LEU A 135 -9.64 0.83 -9.16
CA LEU A 135 -8.72 -0.30 -9.07
C LEU A 135 -9.45 -1.55 -8.58
N PRO A 136 -9.14 -2.73 -9.13
CA PRO A 136 -9.77 -3.97 -8.71
C PRO A 136 -9.30 -4.40 -7.32
N PRO A 137 -10.13 -5.16 -6.57
CA PRO A 137 -9.71 -5.76 -5.32
C PRO A 137 -8.57 -6.77 -5.56
N LEU A 138 -7.58 -6.72 -4.65
CA LEU A 138 -6.46 -7.65 -4.61
C LEU A 138 -6.71 -8.70 -3.54
N THR A 139 -6.45 -9.96 -3.83
CA THR A 139 -6.62 -11.06 -2.88
C THR A 139 -5.32 -11.84 -2.68
N GLN A 140 -5.23 -12.57 -1.57
CA GLN A 140 -4.05 -13.38 -1.23
C GLN A 140 -2.75 -12.56 -1.27
N VAL A 141 -2.82 -11.30 -0.83
CA VAL A 141 -1.66 -10.41 -0.83
C VAL A 141 -0.70 -10.83 0.26
N ASN A 142 0.54 -11.10 -0.14
CA ASN A 142 1.66 -11.46 0.72
C ASN A 142 2.89 -10.67 0.30
N GLY A 143 3.81 -10.43 1.23
CA GLY A 143 5.07 -9.77 0.92
C GLY A 143 5.46 -8.77 1.98
N ARG A 144 6.51 -8.02 1.69
CA ARG A 144 7.15 -7.09 2.61
C ARG A 144 7.21 -5.69 2.00
N LEU A 145 6.87 -4.69 2.81
CA LEU A 145 6.96 -3.27 2.49
C LEU A 145 7.94 -2.61 3.44
N GLN A 146 8.99 -2.02 2.92
CA GLN A 146 9.97 -1.24 3.67
C GLN A 146 9.62 0.24 3.60
N ILE A 147 9.62 0.91 4.73
CA ILE A 147 9.18 2.29 4.87
C ILE A 147 10.30 3.06 5.57
N THR A 148 10.64 4.22 5.02
CA THR A 148 11.48 5.22 5.70
C THR A 148 10.74 6.55 5.70
N GLU A 149 11.28 7.57 6.35
CA GLU A 149 10.73 8.94 6.30
C GLU A 149 10.71 9.54 4.88
N LYS A 150 11.44 8.93 3.92
CA LYS A 150 11.59 9.43 2.53
C LYS A 150 11.13 8.44 1.47
N SER A 151 10.92 7.19 1.82
CA SER A 151 10.70 6.16 0.80
C SER A 151 9.79 5.04 1.26
N VAL A 152 9.12 4.45 0.27
CA VAL A 152 8.39 3.20 0.40
C VAL A 152 8.92 2.25 -0.68
N GLN A 153 9.33 1.05 -0.30
CA GLN A 153 9.92 0.07 -1.21
C GLN A 153 9.34 -1.32 -0.98
N ALA A 154 9.11 -2.04 -2.05
CA ALA A 154 8.78 -3.46 -2.02
C ALA A 154 9.26 -4.15 -3.29
N GLN A 155 9.83 -5.35 -3.17
CA GLN A 155 10.30 -6.12 -4.33
C GLN A 155 9.47 -7.39 -4.56
N ASP A 156 8.88 -7.95 -3.52
CA ASP A 156 8.31 -9.29 -3.50
C ASP A 156 6.84 -9.34 -3.03
N ILE A 157 6.04 -8.31 -3.34
CA ILE A 157 4.61 -8.40 -3.06
C ILE A 157 3.97 -9.29 -4.14
N THR A 158 3.28 -10.32 -3.68
CA THR A 158 2.52 -11.25 -4.51
C THR A 158 1.06 -11.24 -4.12
N GLY A 159 0.19 -11.62 -5.03
CA GLY A 159 -1.25 -11.70 -4.79
C GLY A 159 -2.00 -12.24 -6.00
N ARG A 160 -3.28 -11.95 -6.05
CA ARG A 160 -4.16 -12.26 -7.18
C ARG A 160 -5.04 -11.06 -7.53
N VAL A 161 -5.28 -10.89 -8.81
CA VAL A 161 -6.21 -9.91 -9.38
C VAL A 161 -6.85 -10.52 -10.63
N PHE A 162 -8.13 -10.27 -10.86
CA PHE A 162 -8.88 -10.82 -12.00
C PHE A 162 -8.68 -12.33 -12.19
N GLY A 163 -8.68 -13.10 -11.09
CA GLY A 163 -8.49 -14.56 -11.13
C GLY A 163 -7.07 -15.02 -11.41
N GLY A 164 -6.15 -14.13 -11.78
CA GLY A 164 -4.76 -14.45 -12.13
C GLY A 164 -3.76 -14.09 -11.04
N ALA A 165 -2.51 -14.54 -11.22
CA ALA A 165 -1.40 -14.20 -10.36
C ALA A 165 -0.98 -12.73 -10.54
N LEU A 166 -0.51 -12.12 -9.45
CA LEU A 166 -0.02 -10.75 -9.39
C LEU A 166 1.34 -10.72 -8.70
N LYS A 167 2.27 -9.93 -9.26
CA LYS A 167 3.51 -9.51 -8.61
C LYS A 167 3.58 -7.99 -8.64
N VAL A 168 3.97 -7.38 -7.53
CA VAL A 168 4.09 -5.93 -7.39
C VAL A 168 5.46 -5.56 -6.84
N GLN A 169 6.06 -4.56 -7.46
CA GLN A 169 7.28 -3.89 -7.00
C GLN A 169 6.94 -2.42 -6.75
N VAL A 170 7.46 -1.87 -5.66
CA VAL A 170 7.27 -0.47 -5.28
C VAL A 170 8.62 0.17 -5.08
N ASN A 171 8.83 1.32 -5.70
CA ASN A 171 10.04 2.12 -5.56
C ASN A 171 9.71 3.60 -5.59
N ASN A 172 10.47 4.41 -4.88
CA ASN A 172 10.37 5.86 -5.03
C ASN A 172 11.14 6.35 -6.24
N VAL A 173 10.54 7.28 -6.97
CA VAL A 173 11.15 7.99 -8.11
C VAL A 173 10.97 9.49 -7.87
N GLY A 174 11.95 10.11 -7.25
CA GLY A 174 11.84 11.51 -6.80
C GLY A 174 10.76 11.68 -5.73
N ASP A 175 9.80 12.56 -5.99
CA ASP A 175 8.63 12.83 -5.13
C ASP A 175 7.41 11.92 -5.40
N LYS A 176 7.58 10.91 -6.25
CA LYS A 176 6.51 9.99 -6.64
C LYS A 176 6.80 8.58 -6.16
N VAL A 177 5.75 7.85 -5.87
CA VAL A 177 5.82 6.41 -5.65
C VAL A 177 5.54 5.71 -6.99
N GLY A 178 6.55 5.01 -7.50
CA GLY A 178 6.43 4.17 -8.68
C GLY A 178 6.05 2.75 -8.29
N VAL A 179 5.04 2.20 -8.95
CA VAL A 179 4.61 0.81 -8.77
C VAL A 179 4.65 0.12 -10.12
N VAL A 180 5.38 -0.99 -10.19
CA VAL A 180 5.36 -1.89 -11.34
C VAL A 180 4.61 -3.14 -10.94
N ALA A 181 3.52 -3.43 -11.64
CA ALA A 181 2.73 -4.63 -11.44
C ALA A 181 2.76 -5.51 -12.69
N THR A 182 2.90 -6.81 -12.51
CA THR A 182 2.82 -7.80 -13.59
C THR A 182 1.93 -8.95 -13.16
N GLY A 183 1.21 -9.53 -14.11
CA GLY A 183 0.34 -10.62 -13.78
C GLY A 183 -0.35 -11.25 -14.98
N THR A 184 -1.33 -12.09 -14.69
CA THR A 184 -2.27 -12.63 -15.66
C THR A 184 -3.69 -12.21 -15.28
N ALA A 185 -4.55 -12.00 -16.26
CA ALA A 185 -5.94 -11.64 -16.04
C ALA A 185 -6.84 -12.59 -16.82
N ASN A 186 -7.84 -13.17 -16.16
CA ASN A 186 -8.91 -13.91 -16.80
C ASN A 186 -9.96 -12.92 -17.30
N ILE A 187 -10.30 -12.97 -18.57
CA ILE A 187 -11.23 -12.02 -19.19
C ILE A 187 -12.62 -12.08 -18.54
N ALA A 188 -13.09 -13.27 -18.16
CA ALA A 188 -14.39 -13.39 -17.48
C ALA A 188 -14.42 -12.65 -16.12
N GLU A 189 -13.31 -12.64 -15.38
CA GLU A 189 -13.20 -11.88 -14.14
C GLU A 189 -13.06 -10.37 -14.41
N VAL A 190 -12.35 -9.98 -15.46
CA VAL A 190 -12.29 -8.57 -15.91
C VAL A 190 -13.69 -8.07 -16.27
N SER A 191 -14.47 -8.85 -17.03
CA SER A 191 -15.83 -8.49 -17.45
C SER A 191 -16.81 -8.34 -16.28
N LYS A 192 -16.67 -9.16 -15.24
CA LYS A 192 -17.47 -9.00 -14.01
C LYS A 192 -17.21 -7.70 -13.28
N HIS A 193 -15.98 -7.22 -13.34
CA HIS A 193 -15.57 -6.00 -12.61
C HIS A 193 -15.83 -4.74 -13.43
N PHE A 194 -15.52 -4.79 -14.72
CA PHE A 194 -15.77 -3.70 -15.66
C PHE A 194 -16.88 -4.13 -16.62
N ALA A 195 -18.11 -3.63 -16.41
CA ALA A 195 -19.26 -3.91 -17.27
C ALA A 195 -19.10 -3.24 -18.66
N PHE A 196 -18.12 -3.72 -19.45
CA PHE A 196 -17.87 -3.22 -20.79
C PHE A 196 -18.43 -4.22 -21.82
N PRO A 197 -19.42 -3.83 -22.66
CA PRO A 197 -20.20 -4.75 -23.50
C PRO A 197 -19.37 -5.69 -24.39
N LEU A 198 -18.22 -5.21 -24.88
CA LEU A 198 -17.36 -6.02 -25.75
C LEU A 198 -16.63 -7.15 -24.99
N THR A 199 -16.41 -7.03 -23.70
CA THR A 199 -15.67 -8.02 -22.90
C THR A 199 -16.47 -9.32 -22.70
N GLU A 200 -17.80 -9.28 -22.81
CA GLU A 200 -18.67 -10.46 -22.70
C GLU A 200 -18.46 -11.47 -23.83
N HIS A 201 -17.95 -11.00 -24.98
CA HIS A 201 -17.66 -11.82 -26.15
C HIS A 201 -16.20 -12.32 -26.17
N LEU A 202 -15.39 -11.92 -25.21
CA LEU A 202 -14.00 -12.33 -25.12
C LEU A 202 -13.84 -13.51 -24.17
N SER A 203 -12.89 -14.39 -24.46
CA SER A 203 -12.58 -15.54 -23.59
C SER A 203 -11.07 -15.76 -23.49
N GLY A 204 -10.64 -16.42 -22.40
CA GLY A 204 -9.26 -16.76 -22.16
C GLY A 204 -8.61 -15.89 -21.08
N SER A 205 -7.27 -15.90 -21.06
CA SER A 205 -6.46 -15.14 -20.10
C SER A 205 -5.23 -14.59 -20.82
N ALA A 206 -4.77 -13.41 -20.42
CA ALA A 206 -3.56 -12.82 -20.96
C ALA A 206 -2.64 -12.33 -19.84
N ALA A 207 -1.33 -12.30 -20.13
CA ALA A 207 -0.35 -11.62 -19.33
C ALA A 207 -0.48 -10.10 -19.53
N TRP A 208 -0.19 -9.35 -18.48
CA TRP A 208 -0.20 -7.90 -18.51
C TRP A 208 0.91 -7.32 -17.64
N LYS A 209 1.28 -6.08 -17.93
CA LYS A 209 2.18 -5.24 -17.12
C LYS A 209 1.51 -3.90 -16.91
N ALA A 210 1.64 -3.34 -15.71
CA ALA A 210 1.22 -1.99 -15.38
C ALA A 210 2.38 -1.21 -14.78
N ASP A 211 2.61 -0.01 -15.27
CA ASP A 211 3.49 1.00 -14.69
C ASP A 211 2.60 2.10 -14.11
N ILE A 212 2.65 2.29 -12.79
CA ILE A 212 1.78 3.19 -12.05
C ILE A 212 2.66 4.23 -11.35
N SER A 213 2.34 5.50 -11.51
CA SER A 213 3.00 6.62 -10.83
C SER A 213 1.99 7.30 -9.92
N ILE A 214 2.25 7.24 -8.62
CA ILE A 214 1.38 7.82 -7.60
C ILE A 214 2.01 9.12 -7.10
N ARG A 215 1.25 10.19 -7.18
CA ARG A 215 1.62 11.48 -6.61
C ARG A 215 0.42 12.05 -5.87
N LYS A 216 0.58 12.30 -4.57
CA LYS A 216 -0.54 12.66 -3.70
C LYS A 216 -1.64 11.59 -3.85
N ARG A 217 -2.87 11.99 -4.10
CA ARG A 217 -4.02 11.08 -4.30
C ARG A 217 -4.27 10.69 -5.76
N ASN A 218 -3.41 11.11 -6.68
CA ASN A 218 -3.55 10.84 -8.12
C ASN A 218 -2.61 9.71 -8.53
N ALA A 219 -3.15 8.76 -9.26
CA ALA A 219 -2.41 7.66 -9.86
C ALA A 219 -2.51 7.74 -11.37
N ASP A 220 -1.43 8.06 -12.04
CA ASP A 220 -1.31 7.87 -13.49
C ASP A 220 -0.84 6.46 -13.75
N PHE A 221 -1.37 5.79 -14.74
CA PHE A 221 -0.91 4.45 -15.07
C PHE A 221 -0.93 4.15 -16.58
N VAL A 222 -0.09 3.21 -16.94
CA VAL A 222 -0.05 2.58 -18.26
C VAL A 222 -0.15 1.07 -18.04
N ILE A 223 -1.14 0.42 -18.67
CA ILE A 223 -1.30 -1.02 -18.68
C ILE A 223 -1.05 -1.52 -20.10
N GLU A 224 -0.24 -2.54 -20.24
CA GLU A 224 0.12 -3.16 -21.52
C GLU A 224 -0.11 -4.67 -21.48
N SER A 225 -0.58 -5.21 -22.61
CA SER A 225 -0.76 -6.65 -22.86
C SER A 225 -0.62 -6.92 -24.36
N ASP A 226 -0.12 -8.08 -24.73
CA ASP A 226 -0.19 -8.56 -26.11
C ASP A 226 -1.47 -9.36 -26.40
N LEU A 227 -2.35 -9.50 -25.39
CA LEU A 227 -3.58 -10.30 -25.44
C LEU A 227 -3.39 -11.74 -25.96
N LEU A 228 -2.16 -12.29 -25.85
CA LEU A 228 -1.91 -13.68 -26.20
C LEU A 228 -2.66 -14.58 -25.21
N GLY A 229 -3.42 -15.55 -25.71
CA GLY A 229 -4.31 -16.40 -24.91
C GLY A 229 -5.77 -15.92 -24.84
N VAL A 230 -6.07 -14.73 -25.37
CA VAL A 230 -7.45 -14.21 -25.48
C VAL A 230 -7.98 -14.43 -26.88
N SER A 231 -9.23 -14.89 -27.00
CA SER A 231 -9.95 -15.02 -28.26
C SER A 231 -11.21 -14.16 -28.31
N SER A 232 -11.58 -13.74 -29.52
CA SER A 232 -12.77 -12.95 -29.85
C SER A 232 -13.49 -13.54 -31.06
N PRO A 233 -14.75 -13.93 -30.95
CA PRO A 233 -15.56 -14.37 -32.07
C PRO A 233 -16.24 -13.23 -32.84
N LEU A 234 -16.00 -11.99 -32.46
CA LEU A 234 -16.60 -10.82 -33.10
C LEU A 234 -16.20 -10.73 -34.58
N PRO A 235 -16.97 -10.03 -35.42
CA PRO A 235 -16.60 -9.79 -36.81
C PRO A 235 -15.30 -9.01 -36.95
N ALA A 236 -14.64 -9.13 -38.12
CA ALA A 236 -13.51 -8.26 -38.44
C ALA A 236 -13.86 -6.77 -38.31
N PRO A 237 -12.95 -5.95 -37.76
CA PRO A 237 -11.57 -6.22 -37.41
C PRO A 237 -11.36 -6.66 -35.95
N LEU A 238 -12.41 -7.01 -35.21
CA LEU A 238 -12.35 -7.37 -33.79
C LEU A 238 -12.24 -8.91 -33.55
N ASN A 239 -12.24 -9.69 -34.61
CA ASN A 239 -12.02 -11.13 -34.48
C ASN A 239 -10.56 -11.41 -34.10
N LYS A 240 -10.37 -12.41 -33.24
CA LYS A 240 -9.03 -12.78 -32.77
C LYS A 240 -8.99 -14.23 -32.33
N ILE A 241 -8.02 -14.99 -32.81
CA ILE A 241 -7.70 -16.32 -32.29
C ILE A 241 -6.73 -16.18 -31.10
N ALA A 242 -6.79 -17.11 -30.15
CA ALA A 242 -6.01 -17.06 -28.92
C ALA A 242 -4.49 -17.03 -29.15
N THR A 243 -4.01 -17.65 -30.23
CA THR A 243 -2.57 -17.73 -30.56
C THR A 243 -2.03 -16.52 -31.31
N ALA A 244 -2.88 -15.58 -31.74
CA ALA A 244 -2.43 -14.36 -32.41
C ALA A 244 -2.23 -13.25 -31.37
N PRO A 245 -1.08 -12.57 -31.34
CA PRO A 245 -0.90 -11.40 -30.47
C PRO A 245 -1.69 -10.20 -31.01
N LEU A 246 -2.19 -9.36 -30.10
CA LEU A 246 -2.80 -8.08 -30.40
C LEU A 246 -2.47 -7.10 -29.26
N ALA A 247 -1.66 -6.10 -29.54
CA ALA A 247 -1.21 -5.16 -28.55
C ALA A 247 -2.38 -4.35 -27.97
N LEU A 248 -2.55 -4.38 -26.65
CA LEU A 248 -3.44 -3.54 -25.89
C LEU A 248 -2.61 -2.59 -25.05
N ARG A 249 -2.95 -1.30 -25.08
CA ARG A 249 -2.39 -0.29 -24.20
C ARG A 249 -3.52 0.56 -23.64
N ILE A 250 -3.56 0.68 -22.31
CA ILE A 250 -4.51 1.52 -21.58
C ILE A 250 -3.71 2.51 -20.76
N GLU A 251 -3.95 3.80 -20.99
CA GLU A 251 -3.31 4.89 -20.27
C GLU A 251 -4.36 5.67 -19.51
N ARG A 252 -4.10 5.94 -18.23
CA ARG A 252 -4.85 6.91 -17.44
C ARG A 252 -3.94 8.04 -17.05
N SER A 253 -4.38 9.25 -17.28
CA SER A 253 -3.75 10.46 -16.77
C SER A 253 -4.80 11.41 -16.20
N ALA A 254 -4.43 12.12 -15.15
CA ALA A 254 -5.24 13.17 -14.55
C ALA A 254 -4.45 14.49 -14.57
N PRO A 255 -4.34 15.17 -15.74
CA PRO A 255 -3.55 16.38 -15.88
C PRO A 255 -4.07 17.55 -15.04
N GLU A 256 -5.37 17.55 -14.72
CA GLU A 256 -6.04 18.55 -13.89
C GLU A 256 -6.89 17.85 -12.82
N ALA A 257 -7.08 18.49 -11.67
CA ALA A 257 -7.71 17.91 -10.48
C ALA A 257 -9.18 17.42 -10.68
N MET A 258 -9.79 17.65 -11.84
CA MET A 258 -11.18 17.32 -12.13
C MET A 258 -11.41 16.65 -13.49
N ARG A 259 -10.37 16.24 -14.21
CA ARG A 259 -10.54 15.58 -15.51
C ARG A 259 -9.66 14.35 -15.60
N GLU A 260 -10.28 13.19 -15.55
CA GLU A 260 -9.62 11.92 -15.83
C GLU A 260 -9.69 11.62 -17.33
N GLN A 261 -8.57 11.29 -17.91
CA GLN A 261 -8.47 10.89 -19.31
C GLN A 261 -7.99 9.44 -19.39
N TYR A 262 -8.78 8.62 -20.08
CA TYR A 262 -8.38 7.24 -20.40
C TYR A 262 -8.19 7.13 -21.90
N ARG A 263 -7.01 6.68 -22.32
CA ARG A 263 -6.71 6.35 -23.71
C ARG A 263 -6.55 4.85 -23.84
N ILE A 264 -7.31 4.23 -24.72
CA ILE A 264 -7.26 2.80 -25.01
C ILE A 264 -6.82 2.63 -26.45
N THR A 265 -5.75 1.88 -26.67
CA THR A 265 -5.22 1.56 -27.99
C THR A 265 -5.17 0.05 -28.17
N LEU A 266 -5.78 -0.46 -29.22
CA LEU A 266 -5.82 -1.88 -29.56
C LEU A 266 -5.13 -2.10 -30.92
N GLY A 267 -3.83 -2.31 -30.89
CA GLY A 267 -2.98 -2.42 -32.08
C GLY A 267 -3.22 -1.28 -33.06
N GLN A 268 -3.47 -1.63 -34.31
CA GLN A 268 -3.93 -0.71 -35.38
C GLN A 268 -5.45 -0.80 -35.60
N VAL A 269 -6.16 -1.57 -34.79
CA VAL A 269 -7.57 -1.91 -34.97
C VAL A 269 -8.50 -0.83 -34.44
N ALA A 270 -8.21 -0.31 -33.26
CA ALA A 270 -9.06 0.70 -32.61
C ALA A 270 -8.27 1.59 -31.65
N GLN A 271 -8.72 2.83 -31.54
CA GLN A 271 -8.28 3.77 -30.52
C GLN A 271 -9.51 4.49 -29.95
N GLY A 272 -9.56 4.58 -28.62
CA GLY A 272 -10.62 5.29 -27.89
C GLY A 272 -10.06 6.29 -26.89
N LEU A 273 -10.78 7.37 -26.69
CA LEU A 273 -10.51 8.37 -25.67
C LEU A 273 -11.77 8.55 -24.83
N ILE A 274 -11.65 8.35 -23.52
CA ILE A 274 -12.73 8.56 -22.56
C ILE A 274 -12.31 9.72 -21.64
N LEU A 275 -13.16 10.73 -21.55
CA LEU A 275 -13.01 11.85 -20.62
C LEU A 275 -14.07 11.70 -19.51
N ARG A 276 -13.68 11.84 -18.28
CA ARG A 276 -14.57 11.68 -17.11
C ARG A 276 -14.45 12.84 -16.16
#